data_c60094494a4b1dfee7fd9dba9a5f8737
#
_entry.id   c60094494a4b1dfee7fd9dba9a5f8737
#
_cell.length_a   1.000
_cell.length_b   1.000
_cell.length_c   1.000
_cell.angle_alpha   90.00
_cell.angle_beta   90.00
_cell.angle_gamma   90.00
#
_symmetry.space_group_name_H-M   'P 1'
#
loop_
_entity.id
_entity.type
_entity.pdbx_description
1 polymer ?
#
loop_
_entity_poly.entity_id
_entity_poly.type
_entity_poly.pdbx_seq_one_letter_code
_entity_poly.pdbx_strand_id
1 'polypeptide(L)'
;VDDPKIAEYRKAHEEITGSVPDYWASANTYAALQILEQAIVGAGTLDKETVTQDIKDNTFDTVKGDLSFKNNFSNTFWSVGQWQDGVFRGVKGSNVDGAAPVRLKDGWK
;
A
#
# COMPACT_ATOMS: atom_id res chain seq x y z
N VAL A 1 10.29 -1.62 6.88
CA VAL A 1 9.80 -0.25 6.78
C VAL A 1 8.92 -0.02 7.99
N ASP A 2 9.31 0.90 8.86
CA ASP A 2 8.57 1.23 10.08
C ASP A 2 7.53 2.32 9.79
N ASP A 3 6.57 2.01 8.91
CA ASP A 3 5.44 2.88 8.66
C ASP A 3 4.36 2.65 9.74
N PRO A 4 3.97 3.68 10.51
CA PRO A 4 2.95 3.55 11.56
C PRO A 4 1.60 3.03 11.03
N LYS A 5 1.21 3.41 9.82
CA LYS A 5 -0.05 2.96 9.19
C LYS A 5 -0.04 1.47 8.88
N ILE A 6 1.10 0.96 8.39
CA ILE A 6 1.29 -0.48 8.16
C ILE A 6 1.28 -1.24 9.47
N ALA A 7 1.92 -0.70 10.51
CA ALA A 7 1.94 -1.32 11.83
C ALA A 7 0.54 -1.40 12.45
N GLU A 8 -0.25 -0.32 12.36
CA GLU A 8 -1.64 -0.28 12.81
C GLU A 8 -2.53 -1.26 12.04
N TYR A 9 -2.45 -1.24 10.71
CA TYR A 9 -3.17 -2.19 9.85
C TYR A 9 -2.84 -3.64 10.21
N ARG A 10 -1.56 -3.96 10.37
CA ARG A 10 -1.11 -5.30 10.75
C ARG A 10 -1.71 -5.73 12.09
N LYS A 11 -1.62 -4.87 13.11
CA LYS A 11 -2.15 -5.13 14.44
C LYS A 11 -3.66 -5.40 14.37
N ALA A 12 -4.42 -4.53 13.72
CA ALA A 12 -5.87 -4.69 13.58
C ALA A 12 -6.24 -5.98 12.83
N HIS A 13 -5.49 -6.33 11.78
CA HIS A 13 -5.71 -7.57 11.05
C HIS A 13 -5.45 -8.80 11.93
N GLU A 14 -4.35 -8.83 12.67
CA GLU A 14 -3.99 -9.93 13.58
C GLU A 14 -5.03 -10.09 14.71
N GLU A 15 -5.53 -8.99 15.27
CA GLU A 15 -6.57 -9.01 16.32
C GLU A 15 -7.90 -9.60 15.80
N ILE A 16 -8.26 -9.34 14.56
CA ILE A 16 -9.52 -9.82 13.98
C ILE A 16 -9.42 -11.25 13.45
N THR A 17 -8.31 -11.60 12.80
CA THR A 17 -8.17 -12.86 12.06
C THR A 17 -7.34 -13.92 12.77
N GLY A 18 -6.56 -13.53 13.78
CA GLY A 18 -5.58 -14.39 14.45
C GLY A 18 -4.33 -14.72 13.62
N SER A 19 -4.13 -14.05 12.50
CA SER A 19 -2.98 -14.30 11.59
C SER A 19 -2.39 -13.02 11.03
N VAL A 20 -1.12 -13.11 10.61
CA VAL A 20 -0.44 -12.00 9.92
C VAL A 20 -1.11 -11.74 8.56
N PRO A 21 -1.34 -10.49 8.16
CA PRO A 21 -1.93 -10.19 6.86
C PRO A 21 -1.03 -10.63 5.70
N ASP A 22 -1.67 -11.07 4.63
CA ASP A 22 -1.05 -11.13 3.32
C ASP A 22 -0.92 -9.70 2.77
N TYR A 23 0.28 -9.18 2.75
CA TYR A 23 0.54 -7.80 2.32
C TYR A 23 0.28 -7.55 0.84
N TRP A 24 0.21 -8.60 0.03
CA TRP A 24 -0.10 -8.46 -1.38
C TRP A 24 -1.60 -8.28 -1.61
N ALA A 25 -2.41 -9.27 -1.26
CA ALA A 25 -3.83 -9.23 -1.55
C ALA A 25 -4.61 -8.35 -0.57
N SER A 26 -4.46 -8.57 0.74
CA SER A 26 -5.26 -7.88 1.75
C SER A 26 -4.94 -6.40 1.86
N ALA A 27 -3.66 -6.00 1.83
CA ALA A 27 -3.27 -4.60 1.90
C ALA A 27 -3.71 -3.81 0.65
N ASN A 28 -3.69 -4.42 -0.53
CA ASN A 28 -4.20 -3.79 -1.74
C ASN A 28 -5.71 -3.58 -1.69
N THR A 29 -6.46 -4.59 -1.22
CA THR A 29 -7.91 -4.48 -1.06
C THR A 29 -8.27 -3.43 -0.03
N TYR A 30 -7.56 -3.38 1.10
CA TYR A 30 -7.76 -2.37 2.13
C TYR A 30 -7.51 -0.96 1.60
N ALA A 31 -6.40 -0.74 0.89
CA ALA A 31 -6.10 0.54 0.25
C ALA A 31 -7.18 0.94 -0.79
N ALA A 32 -7.68 0.00 -1.57
CA ALA A 32 -8.76 0.27 -2.53
C ALA A 32 -10.05 0.75 -1.84
N LEU A 33 -10.39 0.17 -0.69
CA LEU A 33 -11.54 0.61 0.11
C LEU A 33 -11.31 1.98 0.74
N GLN A 34 -10.09 2.28 1.20
CA GLN A 34 -9.74 3.61 1.70
C GLN A 34 -9.88 4.68 0.61
N ILE A 35 -9.46 4.38 -0.63
CA ILE A 35 -9.62 5.27 -1.77
C ILE A 35 -11.11 5.50 -2.07
N LEU A 36 -11.90 4.44 -2.11
CA LEU A 36 -13.34 4.54 -2.39
C LEU A 36 -14.07 5.36 -1.32
N GLU A 37 -13.78 5.14 -0.04
CA GLU A 37 -14.35 5.92 1.06
C GLU A 37 -14.03 7.41 0.93
N GLN A 38 -12.75 7.75 0.76
CA GLN A 38 -12.31 9.13 0.61
C GLN A 38 -12.90 9.80 -0.64
N ALA A 39 -13.00 9.08 -1.74
CA ALA A 39 -13.59 9.60 -2.99
C ALA A 39 -15.09 9.87 -2.85
N ILE A 40 -15.83 9.02 -2.16
CA ILE A 40 -17.26 9.24 -1.87
C ILE A 40 -17.44 10.46 -0.98
N VAL A 41 -16.63 10.59 0.06
CA VAL A 41 -16.65 11.75 0.96
C VAL A 41 -16.29 13.03 0.20
N GLY A 42 -15.25 13.01 -0.63
CA GLY A 42 -14.83 14.13 -1.46
C GLY A 42 -15.86 14.55 -2.51
N ALA A 43 -16.47 13.57 -3.17
CA ALA A 43 -17.52 13.80 -4.15
C ALA A 43 -18.85 14.26 -3.52
N GLY A 44 -19.09 13.91 -2.24
CA GLY A 44 -20.35 14.22 -1.54
C GLY A 44 -21.58 13.50 -2.10
N THR A 45 -21.38 12.43 -2.87
CA THR A 45 -22.44 11.67 -3.54
C THR A 45 -22.01 10.24 -3.82
N LEU A 46 -22.96 9.34 -4.06
CA LEU A 46 -22.74 7.97 -4.53
C LEU A 46 -22.86 7.86 -6.06
N ASP A 47 -23.01 8.99 -6.76
CA ASP A 47 -23.04 8.98 -8.22
C ASP A 47 -21.73 8.46 -8.79
N LYS A 48 -21.82 7.40 -9.59
CA LYS A 48 -20.65 6.67 -10.09
C LYS A 48 -19.69 7.55 -10.91
N GLU A 49 -20.23 8.42 -11.75
CA GLU A 49 -19.41 9.27 -12.62
C GLU A 49 -18.67 10.32 -11.81
N THR A 50 -19.35 10.93 -10.84
CA THR A 50 -18.78 11.94 -9.94
C THR A 50 -17.69 11.33 -9.05
N VAL A 51 -17.94 10.17 -8.46
CA VAL A 51 -16.93 9.47 -7.64
C VAL A 51 -15.72 9.04 -8.48
N THR A 52 -15.96 8.55 -9.70
CA THR A 52 -14.88 8.18 -10.63
C THR A 52 -14.03 9.39 -11.02
N GLN A 53 -14.64 10.54 -11.20
CA GLN A 53 -13.91 11.77 -11.50
C GLN A 53 -13.08 12.22 -10.29
N ASP A 54 -13.64 12.15 -9.09
CA ASP A 54 -12.90 12.44 -7.85
C ASP A 54 -11.64 11.55 -7.70
N ILE A 55 -11.76 10.25 -8.01
CA ILE A 55 -10.61 9.32 -8.00
C ILE A 55 -9.53 9.73 -9.02
N LYS A 56 -9.90 10.25 -10.17
CA LYS A 56 -8.96 10.68 -11.21
C LYS A 56 -8.20 11.95 -10.84
N ASP A 57 -8.85 12.85 -10.12
CA ASP A 57 -8.37 14.21 -9.90
C ASP A 57 -7.61 14.38 -8.57
N ASN A 58 -7.75 13.45 -7.64
CA ASN A 58 -7.23 13.59 -6.28
C ASN A 58 -6.13 12.59 -5.92
N THR A 59 -5.47 12.86 -4.80
CA THR A 59 -4.52 11.98 -4.13
C THR A 59 -5.15 11.47 -2.85
N PHE A 60 -4.98 10.18 -2.57
CA PHE A 60 -5.60 9.49 -1.45
C PHE A 60 -4.55 8.98 -0.47
N ASP A 61 -4.79 9.21 0.82
CA ASP A 61 -3.97 8.71 1.90
C ASP A 61 -4.35 7.25 2.23
N THR A 62 -3.43 6.33 1.99
CA THR A 62 -3.71 4.91 2.17
C THR A 62 -2.67 4.20 3.02
N VAL A 63 -2.97 2.98 3.43
CA VAL A 63 -2.01 2.09 4.11
C VAL A 63 -0.75 1.83 3.28
N LYS A 64 -0.80 2.08 1.98
CA LYS A 64 0.33 1.96 1.05
C LYS A 64 1.02 3.28 0.72
N GLY A 65 0.70 4.34 1.46
CA GLY A 65 1.13 5.70 1.21
C GLY A 65 0.14 6.48 0.35
N ASP A 66 0.56 7.64 -0.09
CA ASP A 66 -0.25 8.52 -0.94
C ASP A 66 -0.34 7.97 -2.35
N LEU A 67 -1.56 7.72 -2.81
CA LEU A 67 -1.84 7.19 -4.14
C LEU A 67 -2.64 8.18 -4.98
N SER A 68 -2.19 8.38 -6.21
CA SER A 68 -2.90 9.12 -7.26
C SER A 68 -2.87 8.33 -8.56
N PHE A 69 -3.80 8.63 -9.46
CA PHE A 69 -3.97 7.87 -10.70
C PHE A 69 -3.82 8.76 -11.92
N LYS A 70 -3.04 8.32 -12.89
CA LYS A 70 -2.95 8.91 -14.22
C LYS A 70 -3.26 7.83 -15.25
N ASN A 71 -4.25 8.10 -16.11
CA ASN A 71 -4.71 7.09 -17.08
C ASN A 71 -5.11 5.75 -16.42
N ASN A 72 -5.81 5.83 -15.29
CA ASN A 72 -6.22 4.68 -14.47
C ASN A 72 -5.07 3.84 -13.91
N PHE A 73 -3.88 4.42 -13.80
CA PHE A 73 -2.68 3.75 -13.33
C PHE A 73 -1.96 4.58 -12.28
N SER A 74 -1.51 3.94 -11.18
CA SER A 74 -0.62 4.54 -10.19
C SER A 74 0.77 3.93 -10.32
N ASN A 75 1.79 4.77 -10.51
CA ASN A 75 3.19 4.36 -10.66
C ASN A 75 4.05 4.64 -9.42
N THR A 76 3.47 5.21 -8.37
CA THR A 76 4.16 5.54 -7.11
C THR A 76 4.09 4.42 -6.07
N PHE A 77 3.52 3.30 -6.43
CA PHE A 77 3.08 2.21 -5.57
C PHE A 77 4.11 1.07 -5.42
N TRP A 78 5.13 1.04 -6.26
CA TRP A 78 6.04 -0.08 -6.35
C TRP A 78 7.12 -0.06 -5.28
N SER A 79 7.30 -1.21 -4.63
CA SER A 79 8.46 -1.49 -3.78
C SER A 79 9.13 -2.79 -4.20
N VAL A 80 10.44 -2.85 -4.02
CA VAL A 80 11.24 -4.05 -4.25
C VAL A 80 11.68 -4.60 -2.91
N GLY A 81 11.47 -5.88 -2.70
CA GLY A 81 11.90 -6.57 -1.50
C GLY A 81 12.93 -7.66 -1.80
N GLN A 82 13.63 -8.05 -0.77
CA GLN A 82 14.63 -9.12 -0.79
C GLN A 82 14.47 -9.99 0.45
N TRP A 83 14.54 -11.30 0.28
CA TRP A 83 14.67 -12.22 1.40
C TRP A 83 16.05 -12.11 2.03
N GLN A 84 16.10 -11.73 3.29
CA GLN A 84 17.32 -11.60 4.09
C GLN A 84 17.11 -12.32 5.42
N ASP A 85 17.91 -13.34 5.69
CA ASP A 85 17.86 -14.11 6.94
C ASP A 85 16.46 -14.69 7.24
N GLY A 86 15.76 -15.17 6.21
CA GLY A 86 14.40 -15.74 6.32
C GLY A 86 13.28 -14.72 6.47
N VAL A 87 13.58 -13.42 6.37
CA VAL A 87 12.61 -12.33 6.44
C VAL A 87 12.58 -11.57 5.11
N PHE A 88 11.37 -11.32 4.57
CA PHE A 88 11.21 -10.47 3.40
C PHE A 88 11.33 -8.99 3.80
N ARG A 89 12.35 -8.30 3.31
CA ARG A 89 12.63 -6.90 3.63
C ARG A 89 12.50 -6.01 2.41
N GLY A 90 11.84 -4.86 2.55
CA GLY A 90 11.84 -3.83 1.53
C GLY A 90 13.24 -3.21 1.38
N VAL A 91 13.80 -3.24 0.19
CA VAL A 91 15.15 -2.73 -0.11
C VAL A 91 15.11 -1.48 -1.00
N LYS A 92 14.02 -1.25 -1.70
CA LYS A 92 13.78 -0.04 -2.49
C LYS A 92 12.29 0.18 -2.70
N GLY A 93 11.85 1.41 -2.62
CA GLY A 93 10.48 1.80 -2.91
C GLY A 93 10.37 3.28 -3.23
N SER A 94 9.26 3.69 -3.82
CA SER A 94 8.91 5.09 -3.97
C SER A 94 8.46 5.62 -2.60
N ASN A 95 9.06 6.70 -2.12
CA ASN A 95 8.68 7.36 -0.86
C ASN A 95 8.78 6.46 0.39
N VAL A 96 9.77 5.55 0.42
CA VAL A 96 9.97 4.64 1.54
C VAL A 96 11.28 4.97 2.25
N ASP A 97 11.18 5.55 3.45
CA ASP A 97 12.29 5.69 4.37
C ASP A 97 12.51 4.36 5.15
N GLY A 98 13.75 4.09 5.54
CA GLY A 98 14.09 2.90 6.35
C GLY A 98 14.16 1.60 5.56
N ALA A 99 14.38 1.65 4.26
CA ALA A 99 14.65 0.46 3.46
C ALA A 99 15.94 -0.25 3.90
N ALA A 100 15.90 -1.58 3.95
CA ALA A 100 17.08 -2.39 4.25
C ALA A 100 18.11 -2.28 3.11
N PRO A 101 19.41 -2.34 3.39
CA PRO A 101 20.42 -2.36 2.34
C PRO A 101 20.29 -3.62 1.48
N VAL A 102 20.49 -3.45 0.17
CA VAL A 102 20.55 -4.58 -0.76
C VAL A 102 21.76 -5.46 -0.41
N ARG A 103 21.54 -6.75 -0.30
CA ARG A 103 22.60 -7.74 -0.13
C ARG A 103 22.85 -8.46 -1.46
N LEU A 104 24.09 -8.50 -1.90
CA LEU A 104 24.47 -9.29 -3.05
C LEU A 104 24.42 -10.78 -2.68
N LYS A 105 24.04 -11.61 -3.62
CA LYS A 105 24.01 -13.05 -3.45
C LYS A 105 25.41 -13.62 -3.64
N ASP A 106 25.87 -14.42 -2.67
CA ASP A 106 27.21 -15.04 -2.68
C ASP A 106 27.30 -16.28 -3.62
N GLY A 107 26.36 -16.44 -4.50
CA GLY A 107 26.28 -17.56 -5.46
C GLY A 107 24.96 -18.32 -5.42
N TRP A 108 24.83 -19.29 -6.30
CA TRP A 108 23.71 -20.23 -6.33
C TRP A 108 24.10 -21.46 -5.49
N LYS A 109 23.39 -21.69 -4.42
CA LYS A 109 23.48 -22.95 -3.64
C LYS A 109 22.31 -23.84 -4.01
#